data_92683948055fe0fdd4b4c1fcb450584e
#
_entry.id   92683948055fe0fdd4b4c1fcb450584e
#
_cell.length_a   1.000
_cell.length_b   1.000
_cell.length_c   1.000
_cell.angle_alpha   90.00
_cell.angle_beta   90.00
_cell.angle_gamma   90.00
#
_symmetry.space_group_name_H-M   'P 1'
#
loop_
_entity.id
_entity.type
_entity.pdbx_description
1 polymer ?
#
loop_
_entity_poly.entity_id
_entity_poly.type
_entity_poly.pdbx_seq_one_letter_code
_entity_poly.pdbx_strand_id
1 'polypeptide(L)'
;MQLDHVTISVRSLAASLPYYAALLALLGFERRSDNVWHNGAGFFFQFRQAEPGTPDYDRYGVGMNHLGFPAPDAATVGRVRQAMLDAGFAAPELQDIDGAVALFMRDPDGIRFELTYYPPAANVVD
;
A
#
# COMPACT_ATOMS: atom_id res chain seq x y z
N MET A 1 8.19 -17.06 -12.19
CA MET A 1 9.08 -16.21 -11.37
C MET A 1 8.22 -15.35 -10.48
N GLN A 2 8.55 -15.24 -9.23
CA GLN A 2 7.78 -14.47 -8.25
C GLN A 2 8.63 -13.33 -7.70
N LEU A 3 7.95 -12.29 -7.20
CA LEU A 3 8.64 -11.22 -6.50
C LEU A 3 9.16 -11.73 -5.16
N ASP A 4 10.37 -11.35 -4.80
CA ASP A 4 10.99 -11.69 -3.53
C ASP A 4 10.70 -10.61 -2.48
N HIS A 5 11.05 -9.38 -2.78
CA HIS A 5 10.86 -8.27 -1.86
C HIS A 5 10.88 -6.92 -2.55
N VAL A 6 10.38 -5.92 -1.83
CA VAL A 6 10.49 -4.51 -2.19
C VAL A 6 11.08 -3.76 -1.00
N THR A 7 12.11 -2.97 -1.25
CA THR A 7 12.66 -2.05 -0.27
C THR A 7 12.18 -0.64 -0.60
N ILE A 8 11.54 0.01 0.36
CA ILE A 8 11.01 1.35 0.21
C ILE A 8 11.79 2.30 1.12
N SER A 9 12.35 3.34 0.53
CA SER A 9 12.97 4.41 1.29
C SER A 9 11.93 5.45 1.66
N VAL A 10 11.87 5.80 2.94
CA VAL A 10 10.94 6.79 3.48
C VAL A 10 11.70 7.94 4.08
N ARG A 11 11.10 9.14 4.11
CA ARG A 11 11.79 10.31 4.66
C ARG A 11 12.09 10.17 6.14
N SER A 12 11.15 9.58 6.89
CA SER A 12 11.28 9.36 8.33
C SER A 12 10.68 8.01 8.70
N LEU A 13 11.50 7.08 9.16
CA LEU A 13 11.01 5.79 9.66
C LEU A 13 10.06 5.99 10.83
N ALA A 14 10.37 6.93 11.74
CA ALA A 14 9.51 7.21 12.89
C ALA A 14 8.10 7.68 12.47
N ALA A 15 8.00 8.44 11.40
CA ALA A 15 6.73 8.92 10.87
C ALA A 15 5.99 7.87 10.05
N SER A 16 6.72 7.05 9.28
CA SER A 16 6.12 6.15 8.28
C SER A 16 5.82 4.75 8.81
N LEU A 17 6.62 4.21 9.73
CA LEU A 17 6.38 2.84 10.23
C LEU A 17 5.01 2.66 10.89
N PRO A 18 4.45 3.62 11.65
CA PRO A 18 3.10 3.47 12.17
C PRO A 18 2.03 3.29 11.08
N TYR A 19 2.18 4.01 9.96
CA TYR A 19 1.29 3.87 8.82
C TYR A 19 1.37 2.46 8.21
N TYR A 20 2.57 1.98 7.95
CA TYR A 20 2.77 0.66 7.36
C TYR A 20 2.39 -0.46 8.32
N ALA A 21 2.59 -0.29 9.62
CA ALA A 21 2.13 -1.26 10.61
C ALA A 21 0.60 -1.44 10.56
N ALA A 22 -0.13 -0.33 10.39
CA ALA A 22 -1.59 -0.39 10.26
C ALA A 22 -2.00 -1.00 8.91
N LEU A 23 -1.47 -0.48 7.81
CA LEU A 23 -1.88 -0.90 6.46
C LEU A 23 -1.51 -2.36 6.17
N LEU A 24 -0.27 -2.73 6.39
CA LEU A 24 0.22 -4.05 6.00
C LEU A 24 -0.42 -5.18 6.82
N ALA A 25 -0.75 -4.94 8.08
CA ALA A 25 -1.51 -5.90 8.87
C ALA A 25 -2.88 -6.19 8.25
N LEU A 26 -3.54 -5.16 7.73
CA LEU A 26 -4.84 -5.29 7.05
C LEU A 26 -4.73 -6.05 5.72
N LEU A 27 -3.56 -6.02 5.10
CA LEU A 27 -3.30 -6.69 3.82
C LEU A 27 -2.71 -8.10 4.00
N GLY A 28 -2.69 -8.62 5.23
CA GLY A 28 -2.24 -9.98 5.50
C GLY A 28 -0.75 -10.14 5.74
N PHE A 29 -0.04 -9.05 6.01
CA PHE A 29 1.38 -9.09 6.33
C PHE A 29 1.60 -9.12 7.84
N GLU A 30 2.61 -9.84 8.26
CA GLU A 30 3.05 -9.87 9.65
C GLU A 30 4.40 -9.18 9.80
N ARG A 31 4.54 -8.41 10.87
CA ARG A 31 5.79 -7.73 11.19
C ARG A 31 6.82 -8.74 11.66
N ARG A 32 7.98 -8.79 10.98
CA ARG A 32 9.07 -9.70 11.32
C ARG A 32 10.16 -9.02 12.15
N SER A 33 10.40 -7.75 11.88
CA SER A 33 11.34 -6.91 12.63
C SER A 33 10.82 -5.47 12.60
N ASP A 34 11.58 -4.52 13.12
CA ASP A 34 11.11 -3.13 13.21
C ASP A 34 10.70 -2.55 11.86
N ASN A 35 11.35 -2.98 10.78
CA ASN A 35 11.16 -2.40 9.46
C ASN A 35 10.88 -3.44 8.35
N VAL A 36 10.48 -4.67 8.72
CA VAL A 36 10.20 -5.73 7.75
C VAL A 36 8.85 -6.38 8.03
N TRP A 37 8.03 -6.52 6.97
CA TRP A 37 6.75 -7.25 6.99
C TRP A 37 6.73 -8.30 5.90
N HIS A 38 6.31 -9.53 6.22
CA HIS A 38 6.24 -10.64 5.28
C HIS A 38 4.82 -11.16 5.16
N ASN A 39 4.49 -11.74 4.00
CA ASN A 39 3.15 -12.27 3.74
C ASN A 39 3.01 -13.78 4.02
N GLY A 40 4.06 -14.44 4.49
CA GLY A 40 4.05 -15.89 4.71
C GLY A 40 4.16 -16.72 3.44
N ALA A 41 4.26 -16.10 2.26
CA ALA A 41 4.33 -16.77 0.95
C ALA A 41 5.61 -16.42 0.18
N GLY A 42 6.64 -15.96 0.87
CA GLY A 42 7.94 -15.69 0.28
C GLY A 42 8.18 -14.25 -0.15
N PHE A 43 7.22 -13.36 0.06
CA PHE A 43 7.38 -11.94 -0.26
C PHE A 43 7.46 -11.11 1.01
N PHE A 44 8.31 -10.06 1.00
CA PHE A 44 8.37 -9.13 2.12
C PHE A 44 8.62 -7.69 1.67
N PHE A 45 8.14 -6.75 2.49
CA PHE A 45 8.49 -5.34 2.43
C PHE A 45 9.58 -5.04 3.44
N GLN A 46 10.55 -4.24 3.03
CA GLN A 46 11.55 -3.66 3.91
C GLN A 46 11.53 -2.15 3.76
N PHE A 47 11.57 -1.43 4.88
CA PHE A 47 11.61 0.03 4.89
C PHE A 47 12.96 0.51 5.40
N ARG A 48 13.46 1.58 4.80
CA ARG A 48 14.70 2.18 5.21
C ARG A 48 14.59 3.70 5.21
N GLN A 49 15.45 4.33 5.98
CA GLN A 49 15.55 5.79 5.99
C GLN A 49 16.16 6.25 4.67
N ALA A 50 15.51 7.21 4.00
CA ALA A 50 16.07 7.82 2.80
C ALA A 50 17.36 8.58 3.15
N GLU A 51 18.31 8.59 2.22
CA GLU A 51 19.54 9.33 2.40
C GLU A 51 19.24 10.84 2.44
N PRO A 52 19.96 11.61 3.29
CA PRO A 52 19.76 13.06 3.37
C PRO A 52 20.00 13.73 2.01
N GLY A 53 19.19 14.74 1.70
CA GLY A 53 19.34 15.54 0.48
C GLY A 53 18.77 14.89 -0.78
N THR A 54 18.18 13.70 -0.69
CA THR A 54 17.51 13.10 -1.84
C THR A 54 16.17 13.78 -2.12
N PRO A 55 15.69 13.78 -3.39
CA PRO A 55 14.39 14.37 -3.75
C PRO A 55 13.23 13.71 -3.03
N ASP A 56 12.15 14.46 -2.85
CA ASP A 56 10.89 13.91 -2.37
C ASP A 56 10.26 13.00 -3.43
N TYR A 57 9.39 12.09 -2.97
CA TYR A 57 8.67 11.20 -3.86
C TYR A 57 7.73 12.00 -4.78
N ASP A 58 7.78 11.67 -6.07
CA ASP A 58 6.87 12.18 -7.07
C ASP A 58 6.37 11.01 -7.90
N ARG A 59 5.06 10.70 -7.78
CA ARG A 59 4.47 9.55 -8.49
C ARG A 59 4.51 9.69 -10.01
N TYR A 60 4.69 10.89 -10.53
CA TYR A 60 4.77 11.15 -11.96
C TYR A 60 6.21 11.23 -12.46
N GLY A 61 7.17 11.18 -11.56
CA GLY A 61 8.58 11.13 -11.89
C GLY A 61 9.05 9.71 -12.20
N VAL A 62 10.34 9.59 -12.43
CA VAL A 62 10.97 8.29 -12.69
C VAL A 62 10.88 7.42 -11.43
N GLY A 63 10.40 6.19 -11.59
CA GLY A 63 10.25 5.25 -10.50
C GLY A 63 8.84 4.70 -10.42
N MET A 64 8.45 4.26 -9.23
CA MET A 64 7.16 3.64 -9.01
C MET A 64 6.04 4.69 -8.98
N ASN A 65 5.04 4.55 -9.86
CA ASN A 65 3.85 5.39 -9.80
C ASN A 65 2.97 4.99 -8.60
N HIS A 66 2.69 3.71 -8.46
CA HIS A 66 1.95 3.16 -7.33
C HIS A 66 2.13 1.65 -7.26
N LEU A 67 1.74 1.07 -6.14
CA LEU A 67 1.76 -0.37 -5.92
C LEU A 67 0.34 -0.85 -5.62
N GLY A 68 -0.14 -1.86 -6.34
CA GLY A 68 -1.49 -2.37 -6.21
C GLY A 68 -1.57 -3.74 -5.58
N PHE A 69 -2.62 -3.95 -4.76
CA PHE A 69 -2.97 -5.23 -4.17
C PHE A 69 -4.36 -5.63 -4.61
N PRO A 70 -4.61 -6.91 -4.95
CA PRO A 70 -5.95 -7.36 -5.21
C PRO A 70 -6.71 -7.60 -3.90
N ALA A 71 -7.99 -7.25 -3.88
CA ALA A 71 -8.90 -7.61 -2.80
C ALA A 71 -9.79 -8.77 -3.23
N PRO A 72 -10.15 -9.68 -2.31
CA PRO A 72 -11.00 -10.83 -2.65
C PRO A 72 -12.45 -10.44 -2.95
N ASP A 73 -12.92 -9.31 -2.41
CA ASP A 73 -14.27 -8.81 -2.61
C ASP A 73 -14.34 -7.30 -2.32
N ALA A 74 -15.43 -6.67 -2.75
CA ALA A 74 -15.63 -5.24 -2.55
C ALA A 74 -15.78 -4.86 -1.07
N ALA A 75 -16.36 -5.74 -0.26
CA ALA A 75 -16.54 -5.49 1.17
C ALA A 75 -15.20 -5.37 1.90
N THR A 76 -14.20 -6.15 1.48
CA THR A 76 -12.84 -6.05 2.05
C THR A 76 -12.23 -4.68 1.77
N VAL A 77 -12.41 -4.14 0.58
CA VAL A 77 -11.90 -2.79 0.25
C VAL A 77 -12.50 -1.75 1.19
N GLY A 78 -13.81 -1.82 1.43
CA GLY A 78 -14.50 -0.92 2.37
C GLY A 78 -14.03 -1.10 3.82
N ARG A 79 -13.79 -2.33 4.25
CA ARG A 79 -13.31 -2.60 5.61
C ARG A 79 -11.89 -2.06 5.83
N VAL A 80 -11.01 -2.20 4.85
CA VAL A 80 -9.65 -1.66 4.94
C VAL A 80 -9.70 -0.13 5.04
N ARG A 81 -10.53 0.52 4.22
CA ARG A 81 -10.72 1.96 4.30
C ARG A 81 -11.17 2.38 5.70
N GLN A 82 -12.21 1.74 6.22
CA GLN A 82 -12.74 2.10 7.55
C GLN A 82 -11.71 1.87 8.65
N ALA A 83 -10.95 0.76 8.59
CA ALA A 83 -9.92 0.48 9.57
C ALA A 83 -8.80 1.51 9.56
N MET A 84 -8.40 2.00 8.37
CA MET A 84 -7.40 3.07 8.28
C MET A 84 -7.92 4.37 8.86
N LEU A 85 -9.18 4.74 8.59
CA LEU A 85 -9.81 5.91 9.19
C LEU A 85 -9.87 5.78 10.71
N ASP A 86 -10.25 4.62 11.22
CA ASP A 86 -10.33 4.36 12.67
C ASP A 86 -8.95 4.45 13.34
N ALA A 87 -7.90 4.10 12.61
CA ALA A 87 -6.52 4.22 13.08
C ALA A 87 -5.98 5.66 13.01
N GLY A 88 -6.77 6.61 12.49
CA GLY A 88 -6.40 8.02 12.41
C GLY A 88 -5.70 8.42 11.11
N PHE A 89 -5.71 7.56 10.11
CA PHE A 89 -5.09 7.86 8.82
C PHE A 89 -6.13 8.30 7.80
N ALA A 90 -5.74 9.18 6.89
CA ALA A 90 -6.61 9.58 5.79
C ALA A 90 -6.80 8.41 4.81
N ALA A 91 -8.04 8.22 4.37
CA ALA A 91 -8.37 7.23 3.35
C ALA A 91 -9.46 7.84 2.45
N PRO A 92 -9.14 8.13 1.18
CA PRO A 92 -10.10 8.73 0.26
C PRO A 92 -11.31 7.84 0.00
N GLU A 93 -12.36 8.44 -0.57
CA GLU A 93 -13.55 7.70 -0.98
C GLU A 93 -13.17 6.59 -1.97
N LEU A 94 -13.90 5.47 -1.88
CA LEU A 94 -13.77 4.39 -2.84
C LEU A 94 -14.15 4.88 -4.24
N GLN A 95 -13.44 4.36 -5.24
CA GLN A 95 -13.75 4.64 -6.64
C GLN A 95 -14.32 3.39 -7.29
N ASP A 96 -15.39 3.57 -8.07
CA ASP A 96 -15.92 2.52 -8.94
C ASP A 96 -15.40 2.79 -10.34
N ILE A 97 -14.64 1.84 -10.88
CA ILE A 97 -14.05 1.92 -12.21
C ILE A 97 -14.54 0.70 -12.99
N ASP A 98 -15.64 0.88 -13.72
CA ASP A 98 -16.26 -0.18 -14.52
C ASP A 98 -16.57 -1.45 -13.71
N GLY A 99 -17.10 -1.28 -12.49
CA GLY A 99 -17.42 -2.36 -11.58
C GLY A 99 -16.28 -2.80 -10.67
N ALA A 100 -15.05 -2.42 -10.95
CA ALA A 100 -13.93 -2.59 -10.02
C ALA A 100 -14.04 -1.55 -8.91
N VAL A 101 -13.79 -1.99 -7.66
CA VAL A 101 -13.83 -1.11 -6.50
C VAL A 101 -12.42 -0.88 -6.01
N ALA A 102 -11.98 0.36 -6.04
CA ALA A 102 -10.59 0.74 -5.74
C ALA A 102 -10.49 1.71 -4.57
N LEU A 103 -9.51 1.46 -3.72
CA LEU A 103 -9.08 2.35 -2.65
C LEU A 103 -7.65 2.81 -2.94
N PHE A 104 -7.47 4.11 -3.12
CA PHE A 104 -6.15 4.71 -3.30
C PHE A 104 -5.70 5.35 -1.99
N MET A 105 -4.51 4.99 -1.54
CA MET A 105 -3.97 5.48 -0.27
C MET A 105 -2.59 6.08 -0.48
N ARG A 106 -2.16 6.93 0.44
CA ARG A 106 -0.84 7.55 0.43
C ARG A 106 -0.21 7.43 1.79
N ASP A 107 1.07 7.05 1.81
CA ASP A 107 1.85 7.07 3.03
C ASP A 107 2.23 8.52 3.40
N PRO A 108 2.94 8.76 4.52
CA PRO A 108 3.35 10.12 4.91
C PRO A 108 4.22 10.86 3.88
N ASP A 109 4.92 10.14 3.00
CA ASP A 109 5.72 10.74 1.92
C ASP A 109 4.93 10.93 0.63
N GLY A 110 3.67 10.51 0.59
CA GLY A 110 2.84 10.53 -0.60
C GLY A 110 3.01 9.32 -1.50
N ILE A 111 3.75 8.29 -1.07
CA ILE A 111 3.89 7.05 -1.84
C ILE A 111 2.52 6.39 -1.92
N ARG A 112 2.12 6.05 -3.15
CA ARG A 112 0.76 5.64 -3.43
C ARG A 112 0.61 4.13 -3.44
N PHE A 113 -0.44 3.66 -2.76
CA PHE A 113 -0.88 2.28 -2.73
C PHE A 113 -2.32 2.18 -3.20
N GLU A 114 -2.66 1.05 -3.82
CA GLU A 114 -3.99 0.77 -4.31
C GLU A 114 -4.43 -0.60 -3.80
N LEU A 115 -5.66 -0.69 -3.30
CA LEU A 115 -6.33 -1.95 -3.01
C LEU A 115 -7.57 -2.01 -3.88
N THR A 116 -7.67 -3.02 -4.74
CA THR A 116 -8.74 -3.07 -5.74
C THR A 116 -9.35 -4.45 -5.83
N TYR A 117 -10.69 -4.49 -5.83
CA TYR A 117 -11.45 -5.66 -6.18
C TYR A 117 -11.83 -5.59 -7.66
N TYR A 118 -11.48 -6.62 -8.39
CA TYR A 118 -11.85 -6.79 -9.80
C TYR A 118 -12.94 -7.85 -9.89
N PRO A 119 -14.19 -7.49 -10.31
CA PRO A 119 -15.22 -8.49 -10.52
C PRO A 119 -14.85 -9.41 -11.69
N PRO A 120 -15.40 -10.64 -11.75
CA PRO A 120 -15.00 -11.64 -12.75
C PRO A 120 -15.10 -11.19 -14.21
N ALA A 121 -15.97 -10.22 -14.52
CA ALA A 121 -16.16 -9.72 -15.89
C ALA A 121 -15.45 -8.38 -16.14
N ALA A 122 -14.63 -7.88 -15.21
CA ALA A 122 -13.96 -6.60 -15.37
C ALA A 122 -12.81 -6.71 -16.39
N ASN A 123 -12.75 -5.74 -17.29
CA ASN A 123 -11.57 -5.55 -18.13
C ASN A 123 -10.50 -4.89 -17.26
N VAL A 124 -9.47 -5.66 -16.92
CA VAL A 124 -8.33 -5.15 -16.15
C VAL A 124 -7.31 -4.59 -17.14
N VAL A 125 -7.64 -3.46 -17.73
CA VAL A 125 -6.76 -2.77 -18.67
C VAL A 125 -6.34 -1.45 -18.04
N ASP A 126 -5.06 -1.18 -18.10
CA ASP A 126 -4.49 0.07 -17.62
C ASP A 126 -5.00 1.28 -18.41
#